data_1ba1d299d5c8f2618ac35d8de2e334aa
#
_entry.id   1ba1d299d5c8f2618ac35d8de2e334aa
#
_cell.length_a   1.000
_cell.length_b   1.000
_cell.length_c   1.000
_cell.angle_alpha   90.00
_cell.angle_beta   90.00
_cell.angle_gamma   90.00
#
_symmetry.space_group_name_H-M   'P 1'
#
loop_
_entity.id
_entity.type
_entity.pdbx_description
1 polymer ?
#
loop_
_entity_poly.entity_id
_entity_poly.type
_entity_poly.pdbx_seq_one_letter_code
_entity_poly.pdbx_strand_id
1 'polypeptide(L)'
;MKYIKWKGLPDEAAKKAYEDGYYIEAIQNLHGYLENQARSLLMLVGCVHFESKQSEVWDLSDTISLNDTLKVLRVLNQITDEEFSRFKRFNSLRNKVVHQYYKEPYENENLVVPKREFNEVFQVMQK
;
A
#
# COMPACT_ATOMS: atom_id res chain seq x y z
N MET A 1 -7.61 10.81 23.23
CA MET A 1 -7.63 9.57 22.44
C MET A 1 -6.27 8.91 22.51
N LYS A 2 -6.24 7.64 22.90
CA LYS A 2 -4.97 6.90 22.94
C LYS A 2 -4.74 6.24 21.59
N TYR A 3 -3.58 6.46 21.02
CA TYR A 3 -3.17 5.81 19.78
C TYR A 3 -2.30 4.60 20.10
N ILE A 4 -2.53 3.51 19.40
CA ILE A 4 -1.65 2.35 19.47
C ILE A 4 -0.47 2.65 18.55
N LYS A 5 0.72 2.76 19.14
CA LYS A 5 1.96 2.88 18.35
C LYS A 5 2.56 1.49 18.15
N TRP A 6 2.68 1.10 16.89
CA TRP A 6 3.44 -0.08 16.54
C TRP A 6 4.93 0.25 16.60
N LYS A 7 5.70 -0.64 17.19
CA LYS A 7 7.16 -0.52 17.21
C LYS A 7 7.72 -1.08 15.90
N GLY A 8 8.72 -0.41 15.33
CA GLY A 8 9.38 -0.83 14.11
C GLY A 8 8.85 -0.13 12.87
N LEU A 9 9.30 -0.58 11.71
CA LEU A 9 8.89 -0.03 10.43
C LEU A 9 7.46 -0.50 10.08
N PRO A 10 6.72 0.26 9.25
CA PRO A 10 5.34 -0.10 8.90
C PRO A 10 5.19 -1.48 8.27
N ASP A 11 6.15 -1.94 7.48
CA ASP A 11 6.15 -3.27 6.88
C ASP A 11 6.32 -4.38 7.92
N GLU A 12 7.18 -4.16 8.91
CA GLU A 12 7.38 -5.08 10.03
C GLU A 12 6.14 -5.14 10.91
N ALA A 13 5.51 -3.99 11.17
CA ALA A 13 4.27 -3.92 11.92
C ALA A 13 3.13 -4.67 11.20
N ALA A 14 3.05 -4.53 9.88
CA ALA A 14 2.07 -5.25 9.07
C ALA A 14 2.27 -6.77 9.16
N LYS A 15 3.51 -7.23 9.06
CA LYS A 15 3.84 -8.66 9.16
C LYS A 15 3.46 -9.22 10.52
N LYS A 16 3.82 -8.51 11.59
CA LYS A 16 3.49 -8.94 12.95
C LYS A 16 1.97 -8.98 13.16
N ALA A 17 1.26 -7.96 12.72
CA ALA A 17 -0.19 -7.92 12.84
C ALA A 17 -0.82 -9.10 12.11
N TYR A 18 -0.34 -9.44 10.92
CA TYR A 18 -0.82 -10.58 10.16
C TYR A 18 -0.57 -11.91 10.89
N GLU A 19 0.63 -12.10 11.42
CA GLU A 19 1.01 -13.30 12.17
C GLU A 19 0.16 -13.46 13.43
N ASP A 20 -0.21 -12.35 14.07
CA ASP A 20 -1.04 -12.33 15.28
C ASP A 20 -2.55 -12.41 14.98
N GLY A 21 -2.94 -12.50 13.71
CA GLY A 21 -4.33 -12.61 13.30
C GLY A 21 -5.09 -11.29 13.13
N TYR A 22 -4.42 -10.16 13.22
CA TYR A 22 -5.00 -8.84 13.01
C TYR A 22 -4.94 -8.47 11.51
N TYR A 23 -5.76 -9.12 10.70
CA TYR A 23 -5.66 -9.05 9.25
C TYR A 23 -6.01 -7.67 8.66
N ILE A 24 -7.01 -6.99 9.21
CA ILE A 24 -7.39 -5.65 8.74
C ILE A 24 -6.28 -4.66 9.03
N GLU A 25 -5.73 -4.68 10.23
CA GLU A 25 -4.61 -3.83 10.64
C GLU A 25 -3.38 -4.11 9.78
N ALA A 26 -3.10 -5.37 9.50
CA ALA A 26 -1.97 -5.77 8.65
C ALA A 26 -2.12 -5.20 7.23
N ILE A 27 -3.29 -5.33 6.63
CA ILE A 27 -3.58 -4.81 5.30
C ILE A 27 -3.50 -3.29 5.26
N GLN A 28 -4.08 -2.60 6.26
CA GLN A 28 -4.07 -1.15 6.31
C GLN A 28 -2.65 -0.60 6.49
N ASN A 29 -1.86 -1.22 7.35
CA ASN A 29 -0.45 -0.82 7.55
C ASN A 29 0.36 -1.02 6.26
N LEU A 30 0.20 -2.14 5.59
CA LEU A 30 0.92 -2.43 4.36
C LEU A 30 0.46 -1.50 3.23
N HIS A 31 -0.83 -1.23 3.12
CA HIS A 31 -1.37 -0.30 2.14
C HIS A 31 -0.83 1.12 2.34
N GLY A 32 -0.83 1.61 3.58
CA GLY A 32 -0.26 2.93 3.90
C GLY A 32 1.22 3.00 3.58
N TYR A 33 1.96 1.94 3.88
CA TYR A 33 3.38 1.87 3.54
C TYR A 33 3.60 1.90 2.02
N LEU A 34 2.84 1.11 1.26
CA LEU A 34 2.91 1.09 -0.20
C LEU A 34 2.59 2.46 -0.80
N GLU A 35 1.53 3.09 -0.33
CA GLU A 35 1.13 4.42 -0.79
C GLU A 35 2.24 5.45 -0.56
N ASN A 36 2.84 5.43 0.64
CA ASN A 36 3.93 6.34 0.97
C ASN A 36 5.17 6.07 0.11
N GLN A 37 5.51 4.81 -0.13
CA GLN A 37 6.65 4.46 -0.97
C GLN A 37 6.43 4.86 -2.43
N ALA A 38 5.22 4.66 -2.96
CA ALA A 38 4.88 5.06 -4.32
C ALA A 38 4.96 6.58 -4.49
N ARG A 39 4.45 7.34 -3.53
CA ARG A 39 4.53 8.80 -3.54
C ARG A 39 5.98 9.29 -3.44
N SER A 40 6.78 8.67 -2.59
CA SER A 40 8.20 9.01 -2.43
C SER A 40 8.98 8.73 -3.72
N LEU A 41 8.69 7.62 -4.40
CA LEU A 41 9.33 7.31 -5.68
C LEU A 41 8.92 8.32 -6.75
N LEU A 42 7.65 8.69 -6.83
CA LEU A 42 7.18 9.71 -7.78
C LEU A 42 7.88 11.05 -7.52
N MET A 43 8.03 11.44 -6.26
CA MET A 43 8.75 12.66 -5.90
C MET A 43 10.22 12.58 -6.33
N LEU A 44 10.88 11.46 -6.08
CA LEU A 44 12.27 11.26 -6.46
C LEU A 44 12.45 11.38 -7.99
N VAL A 45 11.59 10.72 -8.75
CA VAL A 45 11.63 10.78 -10.21
C VAL A 45 11.38 12.20 -10.71
N GLY A 46 10.36 12.87 -10.18
CA GLY A 46 10.03 14.24 -10.58
C GLY A 46 11.18 15.22 -10.28
N CYS A 47 11.73 15.17 -9.08
CA CYS A 47 12.75 16.12 -8.66
C CYS A 47 14.13 15.82 -9.25
N VAL A 48 14.51 14.54 -9.37
CA VAL A 48 15.85 14.16 -9.83
C VAL A 48 15.91 14.12 -11.36
N HIS A 49 14.95 13.48 -12.02
CA HIS A 49 14.99 13.31 -13.47
C HIS A 49 14.40 14.48 -14.24
N PHE A 50 13.41 15.16 -13.69
CA PHE A 50 12.69 16.23 -14.39
C PHE A 50 12.87 17.60 -13.73
N GLU A 51 13.67 17.70 -12.68
CA GLU A 51 13.95 18.93 -11.96
C GLU A 51 12.68 19.69 -11.49
N SER A 52 11.60 18.92 -11.26
CA SER A 52 10.34 19.49 -10.78
C SER A 52 10.47 20.02 -9.37
N LYS A 53 9.64 21.00 -9.03
CA LYS A 53 9.58 21.54 -7.67
C LYS A 53 9.00 20.50 -6.72
N GLN A 54 9.67 20.26 -5.61
CA GLN A 54 9.26 19.28 -4.60
C GLN A 54 7.84 19.50 -4.11
N SER A 55 7.46 20.75 -3.83
CA SER A 55 6.10 21.07 -3.37
C SER A 55 5.02 20.73 -4.40
N GLU A 56 5.29 20.96 -5.69
CA GLU A 56 4.34 20.66 -6.76
C GLU A 56 4.14 19.16 -6.93
N VAL A 57 5.23 18.38 -6.88
CA VAL A 57 5.14 16.91 -6.97
C VAL A 57 4.41 16.35 -5.76
N TRP A 58 4.69 16.87 -4.59
CA TRP A 58 4.01 16.42 -3.36
C TRP A 58 2.52 16.73 -3.40
N ASP A 59 2.15 17.94 -3.81
CA ASP A 59 0.76 18.33 -3.93
C ASP A 59 0.01 17.47 -4.95
N LEU A 60 0.65 17.18 -6.09
CA LEU A 60 0.06 16.27 -7.09
C LEU A 60 -0.15 14.88 -6.49
N SER A 61 0.84 14.35 -5.79
CA SER A 61 0.75 13.00 -5.22
C SER A 61 -0.33 12.88 -4.15
N ASP A 62 -0.67 13.99 -3.47
CA ASP A 62 -1.78 14.01 -2.51
C ASP A 62 -3.15 13.97 -3.18
N THR A 63 -3.25 14.40 -4.44
CA THR A 63 -4.53 14.51 -5.15
C THR A 63 -4.86 13.30 -6.00
N ILE A 64 -3.89 12.47 -6.34
CA ILE A 64 -4.10 11.29 -7.16
C ILE A 64 -4.16 10.02 -6.31
N SER A 65 -4.93 9.03 -6.78
CA SER A 65 -5.05 7.75 -6.08
C SER A 65 -3.77 6.93 -6.17
N LEU A 66 -3.65 5.92 -5.30
CA LEU A 66 -2.55 4.97 -5.39
C LEU A 66 -2.52 4.28 -6.76
N ASN A 67 -3.67 3.88 -7.30
CA ASN A 67 -3.74 3.27 -8.63
C ASN A 67 -3.19 4.20 -9.71
N ASP A 68 -3.54 5.47 -9.68
CA ASP A 68 -3.05 6.43 -10.65
C ASP A 68 -1.56 6.70 -10.49
N THR A 69 -1.08 6.77 -9.26
CA THR A 69 0.36 6.88 -8.97
C THR A 69 1.12 5.68 -9.54
N LEU A 70 0.62 4.47 -9.35
CA LEU A 70 1.25 3.27 -9.89
C LEU A 70 1.24 3.26 -11.41
N LYS A 71 0.18 3.72 -12.07
CA LYS A 71 0.11 3.85 -13.51
C LYS A 71 1.17 4.81 -14.04
N VAL A 72 1.31 5.96 -13.39
CA VAL A 72 2.34 6.95 -13.76
C VAL A 72 3.73 6.34 -13.64
N LEU A 73 4.02 5.69 -12.52
CA LEU A 73 5.31 5.03 -12.29
C LEU A 73 5.58 3.94 -13.34
N ARG A 74 4.55 3.21 -13.75
CA ARG A 74 4.68 2.18 -14.79
C ARG A 74 5.00 2.81 -16.14
N VAL A 75 4.30 3.88 -16.51
CA VAL A 75 4.56 4.61 -17.76
C VAL A 75 5.99 5.16 -17.79
N LEU A 76 6.49 5.61 -16.66
CA LEU A 76 7.86 6.14 -16.52
C LEU A 76 8.91 5.03 -16.34
N ASN A 77 8.54 3.76 -16.48
CA ASN A 77 9.42 2.60 -16.34
C ASN A 77 10.11 2.49 -14.98
N GLN A 78 9.48 3.00 -13.93
CA GLN A 78 10.03 2.92 -12.57
C GLN A 78 9.62 1.64 -11.85
N ILE A 79 8.58 0.98 -12.30
CA ILE A 79 8.14 -0.33 -11.83
C ILE A 79 7.89 -1.23 -13.03
N THR A 80 8.07 -2.54 -12.85
CA THR A 80 7.84 -3.53 -13.91
C THR A 80 6.35 -3.83 -14.04
N ASP A 81 5.97 -4.46 -15.16
CA ASP A 81 4.60 -4.94 -15.36
C ASP A 81 4.17 -5.91 -14.27
N GLU A 82 5.07 -6.79 -13.86
CA GLU A 82 4.80 -7.76 -12.81
C GLU A 82 4.56 -7.07 -11.46
N GLU A 83 5.42 -6.12 -11.09
CA GLU A 83 5.26 -5.34 -9.87
C GLU A 83 3.95 -4.55 -9.89
N PHE A 84 3.66 -3.89 -11.01
CA PHE A 84 2.40 -3.15 -11.19
C PHE A 84 1.18 -4.07 -10.99
N SER A 85 1.19 -5.26 -11.59
CA SER A 85 0.10 -6.22 -11.46
C SER A 85 -0.07 -6.71 -10.01
N ARG A 86 1.02 -6.95 -9.31
CA ARG A 86 0.98 -7.37 -7.90
C ARG A 86 0.41 -6.28 -7.00
N PHE A 87 0.85 -5.04 -7.17
CA PHE A 87 0.35 -3.92 -6.38
C PHE A 87 -1.13 -3.66 -6.66
N LYS A 88 -1.54 -3.76 -7.93
CA LYS A 88 -2.93 -3.60 -8.33
C LYS A 88 -3.82 -4.66 -7.69
N ARG A 89 -3.38 -5.91 -7.67
CA ARG A 89 -4.11 -7.01 -7.01
C ARG A 89 -4.21 -6.77 -5.52
N PHE A 90 -3.13 -6.34 -4.88
CA PHE A 90 -3.15 -6.02 -3.45
C PHE A 90 -4.12 -4.88 -3.15
N ASN A 91 -4.10 -3.81 -3.94
CA ASN A 91 -5.01 -2.69 -3.74
C ASN A 91 -6.48 -3.12 -3.91
N SER A 92 -6.77 -3.97 -4.88
CA SER A 92 -8.11 -4.55 -5.07
C SER A 92 -8.52 -5.42 -3.89
N LEU A 93 -7.61 -6.23 -3.37
CA LEU A 93 -7.85 -7.05 -2.19
C LEU A 93 -8.13 -6.19 -0.96
N ARG A 94 -7.32 -5.16 -0.75
CA ARG A 94 -7.54 -4.22 0.36
C ARG A 94 -8.91 -3.56 0.28
N ASN A 95 -9.30 -3.09 -0.88
CA ASN A 95 -10.61 -2.46 -1.08
C ASN A 95 -11.75 -3.44 -0.82
N LYS A 96 -11.62 -4.67 -1.29
CA LYS A 96 -12.61 -5.72 -1.07
C LYS A 96 -12.75 -6.08 0.41
N VAL A 97 -11.64 -6.29 1.09
CA VAL A 97 -11.63 -6.67 2.51
C VAL A 97 -12.21 -5.54 3.38
N VAL A 98 -11.78 -4.31 3.17
CA VAL A 98 -12.28 -3.17 3.93
C VAL A 98 -13.76 -2.93 3.65
N HIS A 99 -14.18 -3.04 2.40
CA HIS A 99 -15.59 -2.89 2.02
C HIS A 99 -16.47 -3.96 2.67
N GLN A 100 -16.06 -5.22 2.64
CA GLN A 100 -16.79 -6.31 3.28
C GLN A 100 -16.87 -6.12 4.80
N TYR A 101 -15.79 -5.69 5.42
CA TYR A 101 -15.75 -5.46 6.85
C TYR A 101 -16.79 -4.42 7.28
N TYR A 102 -16.89 -3.31 6.56
CA TYR A 102 -17.84 -2.26 6.90
C TYR A 102 -19.28 -2.58 6.49
N LYS A 103 -19.46 -3.40 5.47
CA LYS A 103 -20.79 -3.76 4.96
C LYS A 103 -21.44 -4.86 5.78
N GLU A 104 -20.67 -5.83 6.25
CA GLU A 104 -21.15 -7.03 6.95
C GLU A 104 -20.38 -7.24 8.26
N PRO A 105 -20.40 -6.28 9.20
CA PRO A 105 -19.56 -6.34 10.41
C PRO A 105 -19.90 -7.49 11.34
N TYR A 106 -21.10 -8.10 11.22
CA TYR A 106 -21.56 -9.17 12.09
C TYR A 106 -21.53 -10.55 11.44
N GLU A 107 -21.41 -10.62 10.12
CA GLU A 107 -21.42 -11.88 9.37
C GLU A 107 -20.02 -12.44 9.11
N ASN A 108 -19.00 -11.60 9.20
CA ASN A 108 -17.60 -11.96 8.91
C ASN A 108 -16.75 -12.05 10.17
N GLU A 109 -17.15 -12.91 11.12
CA GLU A 109 -16.34 -13.19 12.30
C GLU A 109 -14.96 -13.78 11.94
N ASN A 110 -14.85 -14.37 10.75
CA ASN A 110 -13.66 -15.03 10.25
C ASN A 110 -13.16 -14.40 8.94
N LEU A 111 -12.99 -13.08 8.93
CA LEU A 111 -12.41 -12.42 7.77
C LEU A 111 -10.94 -12.82 7.63
N VAL A 112 -10.67 -13.74 6.70
CA VAL A 112 -9.33 -14.22 6.41
C VAL A 112 -8.82 -13.54 5.15
N VAL A 113 -7.70 -12.83 5.28
CA VAL A 113 -6.98 -12.30 4.14
C VAL A 113 -6.15 -13.42 3.53
N PRO A 114 -6.25 -13.66 2.22
CA PRO A 114 -5.43 -14.69 1.58
C PRO A 114 -3.94 -14.42 1.81
N LYS A 115 -3.31 -15.35 2.49
CA LYS A 115 -1.90 -15.25 2.87
C LYS A 115 -0.97 -15.09 1.67
N ARG A 116 -1.31 -15.75 0.57
CA ARG A 116 -0.52 -15.68 -0.67
C ARG A 116 -0.41 -14.27 -1.20
N GLU A 117 -1.54 -13.56 -1.31
CA GLU A 117 -1.56 -12.20 -1.86
C GLU A 117 -0.86 -11.20 -0.95
N PHE A 118 -1.04 -11.34 0.36
CA PHE A 118 -0.32 -10.54 1.33
C PHE A 118 1.20 -10.75 1.20
N ASN A 119 1.65 -12.00 1.15
CA ASN A 119 3.08 -12.32 1.05
C ASN A 119 3.70 -11.85 -0.27
N GLU A 120 2.97 -11.94 -1.39
CA GLU A 120 3.47 -11.45 -2.68
C GLU A 120 3.83 -9.97 -2.60
N VAL A 121 2.91 -9.15 -2.09
CA VAL A 121 3.15 -7.71 -1.97
C VAL A 121 4.27 -7.44 -0.97
N PHE A 122 4.25 -8.12 0.16
CA PHE A 122 5.26 -7.94 1.20
C PHE A 122 6.67 -8.22 0.67
N GLN A 123 6.84 -9.29 -0.10
CA GLN A 123 8.14 -9.65 -0.70
C GLN A 123 8.61 -8.61 -1.71
N VAL A 124 7.71 -8.10 -2.55
CA VAL A 124 8.06 -7.07 -3.54
C VAL A 124 8.53 -5.80 -2.86
N MET A 125 7.90 -5.41 -1.76
CA MET A 125 8.23 -4.19 -1.03
C MET A 125 9.54 -4.27 -0.26
N GLN A 126 10.05 -5.47 -0.01
CA GLN A 126 11.31 -5.68 0.70
C GLN A 126 12.55 -5.65 -0.20
N LYS A 127 12.38 -5.54 -1.49
CA LYS A 127 13.51 -5.48 -2.43
C LYS A 127 14.10 -4.08 -2.52
#